data_2ec131caaaa13ba7d2f95a20efe338e5
#
_entry.id   2ec131caaaa13ba7d2f95a20efe338e5
#
_cell.length_a   1.000
_cell.length_b   1.000
_cell.length_c   1.000
_cell.angle_alpha   90.00
_cell.angle_beta   90.00
_cell.angle_gamma   90.00
#
_symmetry.space_group_name_H-M   'P 1'
#
loop_
_entity.id
_entity.type
_entity.pdbx_description
1 polymer ?
#
loop_
_entity_poly.entity_id
_entity_poly.type
_entity_poly.pdbx_seq_one_letter_code
_entity_poly.pdbx_strand_id
1 'polypeptide(L)'
;MKYANLHLHSVFSDGIYTPEELCALVKQKGYKAVALSDHETVRGVPRMREAAKANGLGFVQAMELYGHAFGLGEGAFHVVAMDFDPEYPAMKAFIDRCEELALDLTMRRLEYCKQNGLIADIEWKEVQERFPDVGWYCNEQVFRVLQEKHGVGDREYWQFIRHFNRCPVQKAGSTSLPMEELFGLIRAAGGIAILAHPHGQTQYLTELVKMGLGGVEVDHPDMDEYDKRQARQFALENGIYRSGGTDHTGLMGNNMLRGDQPGNKNVTPYDADVENGAEQEEFEAILQRRFG
;
A
#
# COMPACT_ATOMS: atom_id res chain seq x y z
N MET A 1 -15.51 -16.32 4.94
CA MET A 1 -15.33 -14.85 5.03
C MET A 1 -14.10 -14.59 5.85
N LYS A 2 -13.16 -13.83 5.34
CA LYS A 2 -11.90 -13.54 6.04
C LYS A 2 -12.13 -12.70 7.28
N TYR A 3 -11.24 -12.82 8.27
CA TYR A 3 -11.37 -12.12 9.53
C TYR A 3 -10.83 -10.69 9.46
N ALA A 4 -9.66 -10.49 8.85
CA ALA A 4 -9.00 -9.19 8.79
C ALA A 4 -8.62 -8.80 7.35
N ASN A 5 -8.72 -7.51 7.04
CA ASN A 5 -8.10 -6.92 5.86
C ASN A 5 -6.87 -6.12 6.29
N LEU A 6 -5.68 -6.63 6.01
CA LEU A 6 -4.42 -6.11 6.52
C LEU A 6 -3.59 -5.37 5.48
N HIS A 7 -4.19 -5.10 4.29
CA HIS A 7 -3.56 -4.35 3.22
C HIS A 7 -4.58 -3.44 2.54
N LEU A 8 -4.54 -2.15 2.88
CA LEU A 8 -5.47 -1.10 2.43
C LEU A 8 -4.75 0.22 2.27
N HIS A 9 -5.16 1.01 1.28
CA HIS A 9 -4.66 2.34 1.02
C HIS A 9 -5.74 3.40 1.14
N SER A 10 -5.37 4.56 1.67
CA SER A 10 -6.27 5.70 1.88
C SER A 10 -5.83 6.94 1.09
N VAL A 11 -6.58 8.02 1.24
CA VAL A 11 -6.23 9.34 0.67
C VAL A 11 -4.86 9.88 1.13
N PHE A 12 -4.23 9.24 2.12
CA PHE A 12 -2.89 9.60 2.59
C PHE A 12 -1.77 9.04 1.70
N SER A 13 -2.07 8.12 0.80
CA SER A 13 -1.19 7.65 -0.28
C SER A 13 -1.94 7.65 -1.62
N ASP A 14 -2.18 6.51 -2.21
CA ASP A 14 -2.80 6.38 -3.53
C ASP A 14 -4.26 5.91 -3.50
N GLY A 15 -4.85 5.80 -2.32
CA GLY A 15 -6.27 5.51 -2.16
C GLY A 15 -7.17 6.73 -2.32
N ILE A 16 -8.47 6.48 -2.48
CA ILE A 16 -9.48 7.53 -2.66
C ILE A 16 -10.39 7.72 -1.45
N TYR A 17 -10.39 6.75 -0.54
CA TYR A 17 -11.22 6.78 0.66
C TYR A 17 -10.45 7.31 1.86
N THR A 18 -11.16 8.03 2.71
CA THR A 18 -10.64 8.36 4.04
C THR A 18 -10.55 7.11 4.92
N PRO A 19 -9.72 7.12 5.97
CA PRO A 19 -9.68 6.01 6.93
C PRO A 19 -11.04 5.64 7.51
N GLU A 20 -11.92 6.63 7.73
CA GLU A 20 -13.26 6.44 8.25
C GLU A 20 -14.16 5.70 7.25
N GLU A 21 -14.11 6.09 5.98
CA GLU A 21 -14.84 5.42 4.89
C GLU A 21 -14.34 3.99 4.69
N LEU A 22 -13.01 3.76 4.74
CA LEU A 22 -12.44 2.42 4.67
C LEU A 22 -12.91 1.53 5.83
N CYS A 23 -12.93 2.03 7.06
CA CYS A 23 -13.47 1.28 8.19
C CYS A 23 -14.94 0.92 8.01
N ALA A 24 -15.75 1.83 7.49
CA ALA A 24 -17.16 1.56 7.20
C ALA A 24 -17.33 0.47 6.13
N LEU A 25 -16.55 0.55 5.06
CA LEU A 25 -16.53 -0.45 3.99
C LEU A 25 -16.09 -1.84 4.48
N VAL A 26 -14.97 -1.90 5.21
CA VAL A 26 -14.44 -3.14 5.79
C VAL A 26 -15.48 -3.80 6.70
N LYS A 27 -16.10 -3.00 7.58
CA LYS A 27 -17.17 -3.47 8.46
C LYS A 27 -18.40 -3.98 7.69
N GLN A 28 -18.83 -3.25 6.66
CA GLN A 28 -19.95 -3.63 5.81
C GLN A 28 -19.70 -4.97 5.12
N LYS A 29 -18.45 -5.24 4.72
CA LYS A 29 -18.03 -6.51 4.12
C LYS A 29 -17.82 -7.64 5.14
N GLY A 30 -18.02 -7.37 6.42
CA GLY A 30 -18.04 -8.36 7.49
C GLY A 30 -16.69 -8.67 8.12
N TYR A 31 -15.61 -7.99 7.75
CA TYR A 31 -14.34 -8.10 8.44
C TYR A 31 -14.45 -7.65 9.89
N LYS A 32 -13.58 -8.17 10.75
CA LYS A 32 -13.52 -7.91 12.18
C LYS A 32 -12.27 -7.14 12.59
N ALA A 33 -11.29 -7.03 11.70
CA ALA A 33 -10.06 -6.31 11.93
C ALA A 33 -9.52 -5.69 10.63
N VAL A 34 -8.66 -4.69 10.79
CA VAL A 34 -8.14 -3.88 9.68
C VAL A 34 -6.72 -3.39 9.99
N ALA A 35 -5.91 -3.24 8.93
CA ALA A 35 -4.71 -2.41 8.94
C ALA A 35 -4.81 -1.34 7.85
N LEU A 36 -4.12 -0.22 8.05
CA LEU A 36 -3.87 0.77 7.01
C LEU A 36 -2.39 0.69 6.64
N SER A 37 -2.13 0.42 5.37
CA SER A 37 -0.78 0.20 4.83
C SER A 37 -0.40 1.22 3.76
N ASP A 38 -0.81 2.48 3.93
CA ASP A 38 -0.45 3.56 3.01
C ASP A 38 1.03 3.52 2.63
N HIS A 39 1.35 3.83 1.37
CA HIS A 39 2.71 3.85 0.87
C HIS A 39 3.58 4.86 1.59
N GLU A 40 4.68 4.39 2.18
CA GLU A 40 5.78 5.20 2.73
C GLU A 40 5.33 6.33 3.69
N THR A 41 4.15 6.23 4.31
CA THR A 41 3.61 7.18 5.28
C THR A 41 2.75 6.53 6.35
N VAL A 42 2.68 7.13 7.53
CA VAL A 42 1.81 6.70 8.63
C VAL A 42 0.79 7.78 9.03
N ARG A 43 0.65 8.83 8.24
CA ARG A 43 -0.21 9.98 8.61
C ARG A 43 -1.68 9.62 8.75
N GLY A 44 -2.16 8.63 7.99
CA GLY A 44 -3.52 8.10 8.09
C GLY A 44 -3.78 7.23 9.32
N VAL A 45 -2.72 6.68 9.92
CA VAL A 45 -2.81 5.68 11.01
C VAL A 45 -3.58 6.16 12.25
N PRO A 46 -3.39 7.38 12.76
CA PRO A 46 -4.16 7.85 13.92
C PRO A 46 -5.67 7.88 13.65
N ARG A 47 -6.07 8.37 12.48
CA ARG A 47 -7.49 8.42 12.07
C ARG A 47 -8.05 7.01 11.88
N MET A 48 -7.29 6.11 11.23
CA MET A 48 -7.70 4.72 11.03
C MET A 48 -7.90 3.99 12.35
N ARG A 49 -7.03 4.21 13.33
CA ARG A 49 -7.14 3.63 14.68
C ARG A 49 -8.42 4.06 15.37
N GLU A 50 -8.73 5.34 15.36
CA GLU A 50 -9.97 5.87 15.96
C GLU A 50 -11.22 5.39 15.22
N ALA A 51 -11.18 5.37 13.90
CA ALA A 51 -12.27 4.86 13.07
C ALA A 51 -12.52 3.36 13.30
N ALA A 52 -11.47 2.55 13.39
CA ALA A 52 -11.56 1.13 13.71
C ALA A 52 -12.21 0.91 15.08
N LYS A 53 -11.74 1.64 16.10
CA LYS A 53 -12.32 1.61 17.45
C LYS A 53 -13.80 1.99 17.45
N ALA A 54 -14.17 3.07 16.75
CA ALA A 54 -15.57 3.51 16.64
C ALA A 54 -16.47 2.48 15.95
N ASN A 55 -15.91 1.69 15.06
CA ASN A 55 -16.61 0.63 14.33
C ASN A 55 -16.56 -0.74 15.02
N GLY A 56 -15.85 -0.88 16.13
CA GLY A 56 -15.67 -2.14 16.82
C GLY A 56 -14.78 -3.14 16.09
N LEU A 57 -13.84 -2.63 15.28
CA LEU A 57 -12.86 -3.42 14.54
C LEU A 57 -11.55 -3.53 15.32
N GLY A 58 -10.91 -4.69 15.27
CA GLY A 58 -9.50 -4.83 15.64
C GLY A 58 -8.63 -3.99 14.72
N PHE A 59 -7.50 -3.50 15.24
CA PHE A 59 -6.59 -2.67 14.45
C PHE A 59 -5.14 -3.04 14.70
N VAL A 60 -4.36 -3.10 13.63
CA VAL A 60 -2.89 -3.14 13.66
C VAL A 60 -2.34 -2.05 12.76
N GLN A 61 -1.30 -1.38 13.23
CA GLN A 61 -0.60 -0.37 12.44
C GLN A 61 0.23 -1.02 11.35
N ALA A 62 0.18 -0.45 10.14
CA ALA A 62 0.99 -0.93 9.02
C ALA A 62 1.46 0.25 8.14
N MET A 63 2.35 -0.03 7.20
CA MET A 63 2.83 0.86 6.14
C MET A 63 3.45 0.00 5.04
N GLU A 64 3.15 0.27 3.79
CA GLU A 64 3.78 -0.42 2.67
C GLU A 64 5.02 0.33 2.18
N LEU A 65 6.10 -0.43 1.99
CA LEU A 65 7.43 0.05 1.63
C LEU A 65 7.97 -0.69 0.41
N TYR A 66 8.97 -0.08 -0.23
CA TYR A 66 9.64 -0.66 -1.38
C TYR A 66 11.06 -1.12 -1.02
N GLY A 67 11.40 -2.35 -1.41
CA GLY A 67 12.75 -2.88 -1.29
C GLY A 67 13.25 -3.49 -2.60
N HIS A 68 14.55 -3.69 -2.71
CA HIS A 68 15.17 -4.39 -3.83
C HIS A 68 16.18 -5.43 -3.33
N ALA A 69 16.31 -6.51 -4.09
CA ALA A 69 17.30 -7.55 -3.81
C ALA A 69 18.05 -7.88 -5.10
N PHE A 70 19.33 -7.50 -5.17
CA PHE A 70 20.17 -7.79 -6.32
C PHE A 70 20.27 -9.30 -6.55
N GLY A 71 19.99 -9.74 -7.79
CA GLY A 71 20.03 -11.13 -8.18
C GLY A 71 18.76 -11.95 -7.89
N LEU A 72 17.72 -11.35 -7.29
CA LEU A 72 16.44 -12.00 -7.03
C LEU A 72 15.31 -11.53 -7.97
N GLY A 73 15.64 -11.18 -9.21
CA GLY A 73 14.67 -10.71 -10.20
C GLY A 73 14.80 -9.22 -10.53
N GLU A 74 14.07 -8.80 -11.56
CA GLU A 74 13.99 -7.39 -11.94
C GLU A 74 12.72 -6.80 -11.31
N GLY A 75 12.87 -5.72 -10.56
CA GLY A 75 11.75 -4.99 -9.94
C GLY A 75 11.90 -4.77 -8.43
N ALA A 76 11.00 -3.98 -7.91
CA ALA A 76 10.89 -3.76 -6.47
C ALA A 76 10.03 -4.86 -5.82
N PHE A 77 10.40 -5.22 -4.60
CA PHE A 77 9.54 -5.97 -3.71
C PHE A 77 8.74 -4.99 -2.86
N HIS A 78 7.46 -5.29 -2.68
CA HIS A 78 6.63 -4.55 -1.75
C HIS A 78 6.65 -5.26 -0.38
N VAL A 79 6.76 -4.46 0.66
CA VAL A 79 6.87 -4.96 2.05
C VAL A 79 5.93 -4.19 2.95
N VAL A 80 4.96 -4.86 3.51
CA VAL A 80 4.13 -4.28 4.56
C VAL A 80 4.90 -4.38 5.88
N ALA A 81 5.38 -3.24 6.38
CA ALA A 81 5.85 -3.12 7.75
C ALA A 81 4.64 -3.12 8.68
N MET A 82 4.57 -4.08 9.59
CA MET A 82 3.42 -4.28 10.46
C MET A 82 3.81 -4.19 11.92
N ASP A 83 2.97 -3.52 12.73
CA ASP A 83 3.12 -3.42 14.18
C ASP A 83 4.49 -2.87 14.64
N PHE A 84 4.98 -1.83 14.00
CA PHE A 84 6.25 -1.15 14.29
C PHE A 84 6.05 0.17 15.04
N ASP A 85 7.11 0.71 15.62
CA ASP A 85 7.13 2.04 16.22
C ASP A 85 7.56 3.08 15.16
N PRO A 86 6.65 3.96 14.66
CA PRO A 86 6.98 4.99 13.69
C PRO A 86 7.86 6.10 14.27
N GLU A 87 7.92 6.24 15.59
CA GLU A 87 8.77 7.23 16.28
C GLU A 87 10.17 6.69 16.56
N TYR A 88 10.46 5.42 16.23
CA TYR A 88 11.84 4.92 16.25
C TYR A 88 12.72 5.80 15.36
N PRO A 89 13.80 6.41 15.88
CA PRO A 89 14.49 7.52 15.19
C PRO A 89 14.88 7.23 13.74
N ALA A 90 15.39 6.04 13.44
CA ALA A 90 15.80 5.68 12.08
C ALA A 90 14.57 5.45 11.16
N MET A 91 13.48 4.87 11.69
CA MET A 91 12.24 4.67 10.94
C MET A 91 11.59 6.02 10.64
N LYS A 92 11.51 6.91 11.64
CA LYS A 92 10.98 8.25 11.45
C LYS A 92 11.75 9.04 10.39
N ALA A 93 13.07 9.04 10.48
CA ALA A 93 13.92 9.71 9.49
C ALA A 93 13.73 9.13 8.07
N PHE A 94 13.50 7.83 7.97
CA PHE A 94 13.21 7.18 6.70
C PHE A 94 11.84 7.60 6.15
N ILE A 95 10.79 7.61 6.97
CA ILE A 95 9.44 8.07 6.59
C ILE A 95 9.49 9.55 6.15
N ASP A 96 10.09 10.43 6.95
CA ASP A 96 10.23 11.85 6.63
C ASP A 96 10.92 12.04 5.25
N ARG A 97 11.95 11.23 4.97
CA ARG A 97 12.64 11.24 3.67
C ARG A 97 11.77 10.73 2.52
N CYS A 98 10.96 9.71 2.73
CA CYS A 98 10.02 9.18 1.74
C CYS A 98 8.98 10.22 1.37
N GLU A 99 8.37 10.86 2.36
CA GLU A 99 7.38 11.93 2.16
C GLU A 99 7.97 13.13 1.41
N GLU A 100 9.17 13.58 1.79
CA GLU A 100 9.88 14.68 1.10
C GLU A 100 10.10 14.37 -0.38
N LEU A 101 10.58 13.17 -0.71
CA LEU A 101 10.85 12.76 -2.08
C LEU A 101 9.57 12.57 -2.90
N ALA A 102 8.50 12.11 -2.30
CA ALA A 102 7.20 11.96 -2.97
C ALA A 102 6.60 13.32 -3.29
N LEU A 103 6.64 14.25 -2.34
CA LEU A 103 6.20 15.63 -2.51
C LEU A 103 6.98 16.34 -3.63
N ASP A 104 8.31 16.30 -3.58
CA ASP A 104 9.18 16.93 -4.60
C ASP A 104 8.91 16.37 -6.01
N LEU A 105 8.85 15.06 -6.12
CA LEU A 105 8.58 14.40 -7.41
C LEU A 105 7.22 14.80 -8.00
N THR A 106 6.19 14.75 -7.18
CA THR A 106 4.80 15.02 -7.60
C THR A 106 4.66 16.48 -8.04
N MET A 107 5.20 17.40 -7.26
CA MET A 107 5.20 18.84 -7.57
C MET A 107 5.94 19.13 -8.89
N ARG A 108 7.13 18.56 -9.10
CA ARG A 108 7.92 18.78 -10.34
C ARG A 108 7.27 18.10 -11.55
N ARG A 109 6.62 16.97 -11.40
CA ARG A 109 5.86 16.34 -12.47
C ARG A 109 4.64 17.16 -12.87
N LEU A 110 3.90 17.69 -11.89
CA LEU A 110 2.78 18.59 -12.14
C LEU A 110 3.23 19.81 -12.94
N GLU A 111 4.29 20.48 -12.51
CA GLU A 111 4.82 21.65 -13.20
C GLU A 111 5.28 21.34 -14.63
N TYR A 112 6.00 20.22 -14.82
CA TYR A 112 6.39 19.75 -16.16
C TYR A 112 5.17 19.50 -17.06
N CYS A 113 4.17 18.80 -16.56
CA CYS A 113 2.97 18.48 -17.36
C CYS A 113 2.19 19.74 -17.74
N LYS A 114 2.09 20.73 -16.84
CA LYS A 114 1.49 22.03 -17.12
C LYS A 114 2.24 22.78 -18.19
N GLN A 115 3.54 22.97 -18.03
CA GLN A 115 4.39 23.72 -18.97
C GLN A 115 4.37 23.12 -20.39
N ASN A 116 4.13 21.84 -20.51
CA ASN A 116 4.05 21.13 -21.79
C ASN A 116 2.62 20.90 -22.30
N GLY A 117 1.60 21.44 -21.63
CA GLY A 117 0.20 21.31 -22.04
C GLY A 117 -0.32 19.87 -22.05
N LEU A 118 0.23 19.02 -21.19
CA LEU A 118 -0.11 17.59 -21.12
C LEU A 118 -1.32 17.32 -20.20
N ILE A 119 -1.63 18.26 -19.33
CA ILE A 119 -2.79 18.22 -18.42
C ILE A 119 -3.47 19.58 -18.37
N ALA A 120 -4.71 19.64 -17.92
CA ALA A 120 -5.41 20.90 -17.66
C ALA A 120 -4.72 21.68 -16.53
N ASP A 121 -4.93 23.00 -16.53
CA ASP A 121 -4.25 23.90 -15.63
C ASP A 121 -4.79 23.79 -14.17
N ILE A 122 -3.92 23.32 -13.29
CA ILE A 122 -4.10 23.32 -11.84
C ILE A 122 -2.80 23.76 -11.17
N GLU A 123 -2.92 24.39 -10.02
CA GLU A 123 -1.78 24.84 -9.25
C GLU A 123 -1.45 23.84 -8.12
N TRP A 124 -0.18 23.72 -7.77
CA TRP A 124 0.22 22.89 -6.64
C TRP A 124 -0.50 23.27 -5.34
N LYS A 125 -0.74 24.56 -5.16
CA LYS A 125 -1.50 25.07 -4.03
C LYS A 125 -2.91 24.47 -3.94
N GLU A 126 -3.58 24.26 -5.05
CA GLU A 126 -4.91 23.66 -5.08
C GLU A 126 -4.87 22.19 -4.60
N VAL A 127 -3.80 21.47 -4.97
CA VAL A 127 -3.58 20.09 -4.50
C VAL A 127 -3.33 20.08 -2.98
N GLN A 128 -2.49 20.98 -2.47
CA GLN A 128 -2.22 21.10 -1.04
C GLN A 128 -3.45 21.53 -0.23
N GLU A 129 -4.24 22.47 -0.74
CA GLU A 129 -5.46 22.93 -0.06
C GLU A 129 -6.53 21.81 -0.01
N ARG A 130 -6.60 20.96 -1.05
CA ARG A 130 -7.53 19.83 -1.08
C ARG A 130 -7.08 18.68 -0.20
N PHE A 131 -5.76 18.48 -0.04
CA PHE A 131 -5.14 17.38 0.69
C PHE A 131 -4.07 17.88 1.67
N PRO A 132 -4.42 18.67 2.69
CA PRO A 132 -3.45 19.37 3.52
C PRO A 132 -2.60 18.45 4.41
N ASP A 133 -3.14 17.30 4.78
CA ASP A 133 -2.53 16.40 5.75
C ASP A 133 -1.81 15.19 5.09
N VAL A 134 -1.80 15.13 3.76
CA VAL A 134 -1.12 14.06 3.03
C VAL A 134 0.39 14.24 3.14
N GLY A 135 1.09 13.18 3.52
CA GLY A 135 2.55 13.15 3.52
C GLY A 135 3.13 12.63 2.22
N TRP A 136 2.58 11.56 1.72
CA TRP A 136 3.04 10.90 0.51
C TRP A 136 2.16 11.28 -0.70
N TYR A 137 2.51 12.40 -1.34
CA TYR A 137 1.80 12.85 -2.54
C TYR A 137 2.17 12.02 -3.76
N CYS A 138 1.18 11.72 -4.59
CA CYS A 138 1.37 11.03 -5.86
C CYS A 138 0.42 11.57 -6.95
N ASN A 139 0.35 10.89 -8.05
CA ASN A 139 -0.53 11.23 -9.17
C ASN A 139 -2.02 11.27 -8.79
N GLU A 140 -2.43 10.53 -7.77
CA GLU A 140 -3.83 10.41 -7.40
C GLU A 140 -4.42 11.72 -6.86
N GLN A 141 -3.70 12.41 -5.97
CA GLN A 141 -4.15 13.71 -5.46
C GLN A 141 -4.23 14.75 -6.57
N VAL A 142 -3.27 14.72 -7.49
CA VAL A 142 -3.28 15.61 -8.67
C VAL A 142 -4.48 15.33 -9.58
N PHE A 143 -4.75 14.04 -9.86
CA PHE A 143 -5.88 13.65 -10.70
C PHE A 143 -7.23 14.02 -10.08
N ARG A 144 -7.38 13.89 -8.77
CA ARG A 144 -8.59 14.30 -8.05
C ARG A 144 -8.90 15.77 -8.20
N VAL A 145 -7.89 16.64 -8.08
CA VAL A 145 -8.08 18.07 -8.31
C VAL A 145 -8.45 18.36 -9.76
N LEU A 146 -7.86 17.66 -10.73
CA LEU A 146 -8.25 17.74 -12.14
C LEU A 146 -9.73 17.35 -12.33
N GLN A 147 -10.18 16.28 -11.71
CA GLN A 147 -11.58 15.85 -11.77
C GLN A 147 -12.52 16.91 -11.20
N GLU A 148 -12.22 17.42 -10.01
CA GLU A 148 -13.07 18.37 -9.31
C GLU A 148 -13.12 19.74 -10.02
N LYS A 149 -11.99 20.21 -10.56
CA LYS A 149 -11.89 21.53 -11.19
C LYS A 149 -12.35 21.56 -12.64
N HIS A 150 -12.03 20.51 -13.41
CA HIS A 150 -12.23 20.48 -14.86
C HIS A 150 -13.25 19.46 -15.33
N GLY A 151 -13.84 18.68 -14.42
CA GLY A 151 -14.80 17.63 -14.79
C GLY A 151 -14.18 16.50 -15.58
N VAL A 152 -12.86 16.25 -15.41
CA VAL A 152 -12.15 15.14 -16.06
C VAL A 152 -12.75 13.82 -15.57
N GLY A 153 -13.13 12.95 -16.49
CA GLY A 153 -13.74 11.68 -16.15
C GLY A 153 -12.71 10.59 -15.84
N ASP A 154 -13.19 9.47 -15.27
CA ASP A 154 -12.32 8.34 -14.94
C ASP A 154 -11.64 7.72 -16.17
N ARG A 155 -12.26 7.86 -17.35
CA ARG A 155 -11.70 7.34 -18.63
C ARG A 155 -10.40 8.05 -19.01
N GLU A 156 -10.24 9.32 -18.63
CA GLU A 156 -9.06 10.13 -18.90
C GLU A 156 -7.91 9.81 -17.93
N TYR A 157 -8.16 9.05 -16.87
CA TYR A 157 -7.14 8.66 -15.89
C TYR A 157 -5.93 8.01 -16.54
N TRP A 158 -6.12 7.11 -17.48
CA TRP A 158 -5.01 6.44 -18.20
C TRP A 158 -4.17 7.36 -19.05
N GLN A 159 -4.79 8.33 -19.69
CA GLN A 159 -4.07 9.35 -20.43
C GLN A 159 -3.25 10.21 -19.48
N PHE A 160 -3.86 10.62 -18.37
CA PHE A 160 -3.19 11.37 -17.31
C PHE A 160 -1.99 10.60 -16.75
N ILE A 161 -2.14 9.36 -16.30
CA ILE A 161 -1.06 8.52 -15.77
C ILE A 161 0.08 8.39 -16.78
N ARG A 162 -0.25 8.20 -18.05
CA ARG A 162 0.74 8.07 -19.11
C ARG A 162 1.59 9.33 -19.25
N HIS A 163 0.99 10.50 -19.14
CA HIS A 163 1.71 11.77 -19.20
C HIS A 163 2.46 12.04 -17.90
N PHE A 164 1.81 11.86 -16.77
CA PHE A 164 2.32 12.25 -15.47
C PHE A 164 3.46 11.33 -14.99
N ASN A 165 3.28 10.01 -15.05
CA ASN A 165 4.27 9.07 -14.54
C ASN A 165 5.41 8.78 -15.53
N ARG A 166 5.18 8.97 -16.84
CA ARG A 166 6.22 8.76 -17.88
C ARG A 166 6.87 10.05 -18.35
N CYS A 167 6.62 11.19 -17.73
CA CYS A 167 7.37 12.40 -18.03
C CYS A 167 8.85 12.22 -17.61
N PRO A 168 9.79 13.00 -18.22
CA PRO A 168 11.22 12.82 -17.96
C PRO A 168 11.68 13.25 -16.57
N VAL A 169 10.77 13.69 -15.71
CA VAL A 169 11.08 14.09 -14.34
C VAL A 169 11.35 12.87 -13.48
N GLN A 170 12.57 12.75 -12.98
CA GLN A 170 13.01 11.63 -12.16
C GLN A 170 12.98 11.99 -10.66
N LYS A 171 12.75 10.99 -9.80
CA LYS A 171 12.86 11.11 -8.34
C LYS A 171 14.29 11.57 -7.98
N ALA A 172 14.43 12.54 -7.08
CA ALA A 172 15.73 13.08 -6.66
C ALA A 172 16.59 12.12 -5.82
N GLY A 173 16.05 10.97 -5.47
CA GLY A 173 16.69 9.90 -4.72
C GLY A 173 15.85 8.64 -4.72
N SER A 174 16.34 7.59 -4.10
CA SER A 174 15.60 6.34 -3.90
C SER A 174 15.07 6.24 -2.48
N THR A 175 13.86 5.74 -2.34
CA THR A 175 13.29 5.25 -1.08
C THR A 175 13.28 3.73 -1.03
N SER A 176 13.58 3.06 -2.16
CA SER A 176 13.77 1.61 -2.17
C SER A 176 15.11 1.26 -1.56
N LEU A 177 15.10 0.51 -0.47
CA LEU A 177 16.29 0.02 0.25
C LEU A 177 16.65 -1.41 -0.19
N PRO A 178 17.91 -1.83 -0.04
CA PRO A 178 18.23 -3.25 -0.05
C PRO A 178 17.36 -4.00 0.96
N MET A 179 16.83 -5.18 0.59
CA MET A 179 15.86 -5.90 1.43
C MET A 179 16.38 -6.21 2.82
N GLU A 180 17.67 -6.56 2.97
CA GLU A 180 18.26 -6.82 4.27
C GLU A 180 18.27 -5.57 5.17
N GLU A 181 18.56 -4.40 4.59
CA GLU A 181 18.53 -3.11 5.29
C GLU A 181 17.09 -2.74 5.68
N LEU A 182 16.14 -2.90 4.75
CA LEU A 182 14.72 -2.63 5.00
C LEU A 182 14.15 -3.51 6.12
N PHE A 183 14.40 -4.82 6.07
CA PHE A 183 13.97 -5.73 7.14
C PHE A 183 14.65 -5.43 8.47
N GLY A 184 15.93 -5.05 8.43
CA GLY A 184 16.69 -4.61 9.61
C GLY A 184 16.08 -3.37 10.25
N LEU A 185 15.68 -2.38 9.44
CA LEU A 185 15.02 -1.15 9.88
C LEU A 185 13.65 -1.44 10.53
N ILE A 186 12.81 -2.23 9.85
CA ILE A 186 11.48 -2.61 10.37
C ILE A 186 11.61 -3.36 11.70
N ARG A 187 12.53 -4.33 11.77
CA ARG A 187 12.78 -5.09 13.01
C ARG A 187 13.33 -4.22 14.15
N ALA A 188 14.24 -3.28 13.84
CA ALA A 188 14.78 -2.35 14.83
C ALA A 188 13.68 -1.41 15.40
N ALA A 189 12.70 -1.05 14.56
CA ALA A 189 11.49 -0.33 15.01
C ALA A 189 10.48 -1.23 15.70
N GLY A 190 10.84 -2.47 16.01
CA GLY A 190 9.97 -3.43 16.69
C GLY A 190 8.93 -4.08 15.79
N GLY A 191 8.94 -3.89 14.49
CA GLY A 191 7.93 -4.38 13.54
C GLY A 191 8.21 -5.76 12.94
N ILE A 192 7.28 -6.21 12.12
CA ILE A 192 7.38 -7.40 11.27
C ILE A 192 7.43 -6.94 9.81
N ALA A 193 8.41 -7.44 9.05
CA ALA A 193 8.45 -7.27 7.60
C ALA A 193 7.63 -8.37 6.93
N ILE A 194 6.55 -8.03 6.26
CA ILE A 194 5.65 -8.94 5.54
C ILE A 194 5.85 -8.72 4.04
N LEU A 195 6.23 -9.74 3.29
CA LEU A 195 6.26 -9.65 1.82
C LEU A 195 4.83 -9.51 1.30
N ALA A 196 4.54 -8.42 0.60
CA ALA A 196 3.22 -8.13 0.05
C ALA A 196 3.01 -8.85 -1.29
N HIS A 197 1.78 -9.29 -1.55
CA HIS A 197 1.28 -9.85 -2.82
C HIS A 197 2.36 -10.57 -3.68
N PRO A 198 3.03 -11.63 -3.20
CA PRO A 198 4.21 -12.21 -3.83
C PRO A 198 3.89 -12.99 -5.13
N HIS A 199 3.07 -12.38 -6.01
CA HIS A 199 2.74 -12.99 -7.30
C HIS A 199 3.99 -13.16 -8.17
N GLY A 200 4.29 -14.39 -8.57
CA GLY A 200 5.51 -14.73 -9.31
C GLY A 200 6.81 -14.46 -8.53
N GLN A 201 6.75 -14.30 -7.20
CA GLN A 201 7.90 -14.02 -6.33
C GLN A 201 8.08 -15.07 -5.23
N THR A 202 7.20 -16.05 -5.13
CA THR A 202 7.24 -17.09 -4.08
C THR A 202 8.52 -17.92 -4.10
N GLN A 203 9.18 -18.04 -5.24
CA GLN A 203 10.49 -18.71 -5.36
C GLN A 203 11.63 -18.00 -4.61
N TYR A 204 11.48 -16.74 -4.26
CA TYR A 204 12.50 -15.95 -3.55
C TYR A 204 12.35 -15.99 -2.02
N LEU A 205 11.28 -16.56 -1.49
CA LEU A 205 10.96 -16.57 -0.06
C LEU A 205 12.11 -17.12 0.80
N THR A 206 12.78 -18.19 0.34
CA THR A 206 13.92 -18.77 1.08
C THR A 206 15.05 -17.78 1.27
N GLU A 207 15.38 -17.01 0.23
CA GLU A 207 16.46 -16.01 0.32
C GLU A 207 16.03 -14.80 1.13
N LEU A 208 14.79 -14.35 0.99
CA LEU A 208 14.23 -13.23 1.74
C LEU A 208 14.17 -13.54 3.25
N VAL A 209 13.84 -14.76 3.64
CA VAL A 209 13.89 -15.18 5.06
C VAL A 209 15.31 -15.12 5.62
N LYS A 210 16.33 -15.51 4.86
CA LYS A 210 17.74 -15.36 5.27
C LYS A 210 18.14 -13.90 5.49
N MET A 211 17.54 -12.97 4.73
CA MET A 211 17.73 -11.52 4.88
C MET A 211 16.95 -10.93 6.05
N GLY A 212 16.00 -11.68 6.64
CA GLY A 212 15.23 -11.25 7.81
C GLY A 212 13.75 -11.00 7.58
N LEU A 213 13.17 -11.52 6.46
CA LEU A 213 11.72 -11.51 6.25
C LEU A 213 11.00 -12.20 7.40
N GLY A 214 10.02 -11.52 8.01
CA GLY A 214 9.27 -12.02 9.15
C GLY A 214 7.93 -12.68 8.79
N GLY A 215 7.39 -12.41 7.61
CA GLY A 215 6.11 -12.96 7.17
C GLY A 215 5.83 -12.76 5.70
N VAL A 216 4.70 -13.27 5.24
CA VAL A 216 4.29 -13.19 3.83
C VAL A 216 2.76 -13.11 3.72
N GLU A 217 2.26 -12.36 2.77
CA GLU A 217 0.85 -12.43 2.39
C GLU A 217 0.55 -13.78 1.71
N VAL A 218 -0.48 -14.45 2.22
CA VAL A 218 -0.90 -15.78 1.75
C VAL A 218 -2.29 -15.75 1.11
N ASP A 219 -2.92 -14.59 1.08
CA ASP A 219 -4.20 -14.37 0.43
C ASP A 219 -4.36 -12.91 -0.02
N HIS A 220 -4.29 -12.71 -1.33
CA HIS A 220 -4.33 -11.39 -1.97
C HIS A 220 -4.96 -11.52 -3.36
N PRO A 221 -5.69 -10.50 -3.88
CA PRO A 221 -6.34 -10.56 -5.20
C PRO A 221 -5.39 -10.79 -6.37
N ASP A 222 -4.16 -10.26 -6.29
CA ASP A 222 -3.16 -10.39 -7.36
C ASP A 222 -2.45 -11.74 -7.39
N MET A 223 -2.60 -12.54 -6.35
CA MET A 223 -2.02 -13.88 -6.28
C MET A 223 -2.95 -14.91 -6.89
N ASP A 224 -2.42 -15.76 -7.73
CA ASP A 224 -3.15 -16.95 -8.16
C ASP A 224 -3.16 -18.04 -7.07
N GLU A 225 -3.95 -19.08 -7.29
CA GLU A 225 -4.10 -20.17 -6.32
C GLU A 225 -2.79 -20.99 -6.11
N TYR A 226 -1.88 -20.94 -7.06
CA TYR A 226 -0.57 -21.56 -6.90
C TYR A 226 0.29 -20.75 -5.93
N ASP A 227 0.41 -19.45 -6.15
CA ASP A 227 1.19 -18.53 -5.29
C ASP A 227 0.64 -18.51 -3.86
N LYS A 228 -0.69 -18.47 -3.69
CA LYS A 228 -1.34 -18.53 -2.37
C LYS A 228 -0.96 -19.82 -1.61
N ARG A 229 -1.03 -20.97 -2.29
CA ARG A 229 -0.63 -22.25 -1.67
C ARG A 229 0.85 -22.29 -1.34
N GLN A 230 1.72 -21.85 -2.26
CA GLN A 230 3.17 -21.84 -2.03
C GLN A 230 3.54 -20.92 -0.85
N ALA A 231 3.02 -19.71 -0.83
CA ALA A 231 3.27 -18.74 0.25
C ALA A 231 2.78 -19.30 1.61
N ARG A 232 1.57 -19.85 1.67
CA ARG A 232 0.99 -20.43 2.90
C ARG A 232 1.80 -21.64 3.39
N GLN A 233 2.12 -22.57 2.50
CA GLN A 233 2.90 -23.75 2.86
C GLN A 233 4.28 -23.35 3.37
N PHE A 234 4.97 -22.48 2.64
CA PHE A 234 6.29 -21.98 3.02
C PHE A 234 6.27 -21.30 4.40
N ALA A 235 5.28 -20.43 4.65
CA ALA A 235 5.15 -19.75 5.93
C ALA A 235 4.96 -20.73 7.10
N LEU A 236 4.13 -21.77 6.91
CA LEU A 236 3.92 -22.81 7.92
C LEU A 236 5.20 -23.61 8.20
N GLU A 237 5.92 -24.03 7.16
CA GLU A 237 7.15 -24.84 7.28
C GLU A 237 8.31 -24.06 7.92
N ASN A 238 8.35 -22.74 7.72
CA ASN A 238 9.43 -21.87 8.23
C ASN A 238 9.05 -21.07 9.48
N GLY A 239 7.82 -21.24 9.98
CA GLY A 239 7.37 -20.56 11.21
C GLY A 239 7.34 -19.02 11.10
N ILE A 240 7.12 -18.46 9.90
CA ILE A 240 6.99 -17.03 9.69
C ILE A 240 5.50 -16.62 9.70
N TYR A 241 5.25 -15.32 9.96
CA TYR A 241 3.88 -14.80 10.02
C TYR A 241 3.17 -14.88 8.67
N ARG A 242 1.87 -15.05 8.73
CA ARG A 242 0.98 -15.00 7.58
C ARG A 242 0.09 -13.77 7.69
N SER A 243 -0.14 -13.10 6.56
CA SER A 243 -1.02 -11.96 6.43
C SER A 243 -1.89 -12.11 5.17
N GLY A 244 -2.77 -11.17 4.95
CA GLY A 244 -3.56 -11.06 3.74
C GLY A 244 -4.40 -9.80 3.73
N GLY A 245 -4.71 -9.34 2.55
CA GLY A 245 -5.46 -8.12 2.34
C GLY A 245 -5.95 -7.99 0.91
N THR A 246 -6.48 -6.82 0.58
CA THR A 246 -7.06 -6.56 -0.75
C THR A 246 -6.25 -5.58 -1.58
N ASP A 247 -5.29 -4.88 -0.98
CA ASP A 247 -4.54 -3.79 -1.62
C ASP A 247 -5.50 -2.76 -2.26
N HIS A 248 -6.56 -2.45 -1.52
CA HIS A 248 -7.64 -1.66 -2.04
C HIS A 248 -7.31 -0.18 -2.01
N THR A 249 -7.27 0.45 -3.17
CA THR A 249 -7.10 1.89 -3.35
C THR A 249 -8.42 2.61 -3.62
N GLY A 250 -9.43 1.92 -4.06
CA GLY A 250 -10.70 2.50 -4.50
C GLY A 250 -10.65 3.15 -5.88
N LEU A 251 -9.50 3.16 -6.53
CA LEU A 251 -9.33 3.78 -7.83
C LEU A 251 -9.89 2.90 -8.93
N MET A 252 -10.74 3.50 -9.76
CA MET A 252 -11.20 2.88 -11.00
C MET A 252 -10.03 2.59 -11.95
N GLY A 253 -8.95 3.36 -11.87
CA GLY A 253 -7.75 3.17 -12.65
C GLY A 253 -7.10 1.79 -12.45
N ASN A 254 -6.86 1.38 -11.25
CA ASN A 254 -6.34 0.05 -10.95
C ASN A 254 -7.32 -1.04 -11.38
N ASN A 255 -8.62 -0.79 -11.20
CA ASN A 255 -9.67 -1.69 -11.63
C ASN A 255 -9.80 -1.78 -13.15
N MET A 256 -9.59 -0.69 -13.88
CA MET A 256 -9.64 -0.68 -15.35
C MET A 256 -8.46 -1.43 -15.96
N LEU A 257 -7.25 -1.33 -15.39
CA LEU A 257 -6.10 -2.14 -15.84
C LEU A 257 -6.38 -3.63 -15.69
N ARG A 258 -7.05 -4.00 -14.62
CA ARG A 258 -7.37 -5.39 -14.30
C ARG A 258 -8.64 -5.86 -15.02
N GLY A 259 -9.60 -4.97 -15.27
CA GLY A 259 -10.90 -5.28 -15.87
C GLY A 259 -10.88 -5.50 -17.38
N ASP A 260 -9.95 -4.87 -18.10
CA ASP A 260 -9.79 -5.05 -19.55
C ASP A 260 -9.06 -6.35 -19.92
N GLN A 261 -8.54 -7.10 -18.94
CA GLN A 261 -7.95 -8.41 -19.16
C GLN A 261 -9.04 -9.49 -19.09
N PRO A 262 -9.26 -10.26 -20.17
CA PRO A 262 -10.24 -11.35 -20.13
C PRO A 262 -9.91 -12.34 -19.01
N GLY A 263 -10.83 -12.47 -18.05
CA GLY A 263 -10.69 -13.39 -16.91
C GLY A 263 -10.25 -12.76 -15.59
N ASN A 264 -9.92 -11.48 -15.56
CA ASN A 264 -9.64 -10.79 -14.30
C ASN A 264 -10.95 -10.37 -13.61
N LYS A 265 -11.27 -11.00 -12.51
CA LYS A 265 -12.50 -10.75 -11.72
C LYS A 265 -12.34 -9.65 -10.67
N ASN A 266 -11.15 -9.09 -10.50
CA ASN A 266 -10.85 -8.11 -9.45
C ASN A 266 -11.13 -6.68 -9.90
N VAL A 267 -12.34 -6.46 -10.41
CA VAL A 267 -12.69 -5.24 -11.16
C VAL A 267 -13.24 -4.14 -10.27
N THR A 268 -13.65 -4.46 -9.08
CA THR A 268 -14.22 -3.45 -8.20
C THR A 268 -13.67 -3.58 -6.79
N PRO A 269 -13.40 -2.42 -6.24
CA PRO A 269 -12.86 -2.28 -4.92
C PRO A 269 -13.76 -2.90 -3.94
N TYR A 270 -14.14 -3.55 -3.34
CA TYR A 270 -15.18 -4.08 -2.47
C TYR A 270 -16.41 -4.61 -3.20
N ASP A 271 -16.25 -5.12 -4.42
CA ASP A 271 -17.26 -6.00 -4.95
C ASP A 271 -17.49 -7.19 -4.02
N ALA A 272 -18.70 -7.66 -4.03
CA ALA A 272 -19.16 -8.71 -3.12
C ALA A 272 -18.30 -9.99 -3.14
N ASP A 273 -17.52 -10.16 -4.19
CA ASP A 273 -16.75 -11.38 -4.42
C ASP A 273 -15.27 -11.31 -3.97
N VAL A 274 -14.79 -10.18 -3.43
CA VAL A 274 -13.42 -10.10 -2.91
C VAL A 274 -13.40 -10.57 -1.46
N GLU A 275 -13.07 -11.82 -1.26
CA GLU A 275 -12.97 -12.46 0.05
C GLU A 275 -11.52 -12.61 0.53
N ASN A 276 -10.61 -11.75 0.04
CA ASN A 276 -9.19 -11.81 0.42
C ASN A 276 -8.93 -11.18 1.77
N GLY A 277 -7.98 -11.73 2.50
CA GLY A 277 -7.60 -11.24 3.82
C GLY A 277 -6.98 -12.31 4.69
N ALA A 278 -6.68 -11.94 5.93
CA ALA A 278 -6.13 -12.84 6.92
C ALA A 278 -7.22 -13.58 7.71
N GLU A 279 -6.91 -14.80 8.14
CA GLU A 279 -7.72 -15.55 9.10
C GLU A 279 -7.54 -14.99 10.53
N GLN A 280 -8.44 -15.33 11.44
CA GLN A 280 -8.39 -14.84 12.83
C GLN A 280 -7.07 -15.21 13.52
N GLU A 281 -6.63 -16.46 13.39
CA GLU A 281 -5.38 -16.94 13.98
C GLU A 281 -4.14 -16.17 13.46
N GLU A 282 -4.15 -15.78 12.18
CA GLU A 282 -3.08 -15.03 11.55
C GLU A 282 -3.00 -13.60 12.11
N PHE A 283 -4.14 -12.94 12.26
CA PHE A 283 -4.24 -11.63 12.88
C PHE A 283 -3.84 -11.66 14.38
N GLU A 284 -4.36 -12.63 15.13
CA GLU A 284 -4.04 -12.78 16.55
C GLU A 284 -2.55 -13.07 16.78
N ALA A 285 -1.92 -13.89 15.93
CA ALA A 285 -0.48 -14.15 16.01
C ALA A 285 0.36 -12.88 15.86
N ILE A 286 -0.03 -11.98 14.95
CA ILE A 286 0.64 -10.68 14.77
C ILE A 286 0.52 -9.83 16.04
N LEU A 287 -0.66 -9.77 16.67
CA LEU A 287 -0.89 -8.99 17.88
C LEU A 287 -0.21 -9.56 19.12
N GLN A 288 -0.23 -10.89 19.28
CA GLN A 288 0.34 -11.57 20.46
C GLN A 288 1.85 -11.40 20.59
N ARG A 289 2.55 -11.08 19.51
CA ARG A 289 3.99 -10.79 19.50
C ARG A 289 4.40 -9.76 20.56
N ARG A 290 3.52 -8.79 20.88
CA ARG A 290 3.80 -7.75 21.89
C ARG A 290 3.84 -8.27 23.32
N PHE A 291 3.37 -9.49 23.54
CA PHE A 291 3.19 -10.07 24.86
C PHE A 291 4.08 -11.30 25.11
N GLY A 292 4.89 -11.70 24.15
CA GLY A 292 5.88 -12.77 24.22
C GLY A 292 7.30 -12.23 24.23
#